data_afde25f8084dceaa6da339d48ad0cc7c
#
_entry.id   afde25f8084dceaa6da339d48ad0cc7c
#
_cell.length_a   1.000
_cell.length_b   1.000
_cell.length_c   1.000
_cell.angle_alpha   90.00
_cell.angle_beta   90.00
_cell.angle_gamma   90.00
#
_symmetry.space_group_name_H-M   'P 1'
#
loop_
_entity.id
_entity.type
_entity.pdbx_description
1 polymer ?
#
loop_
_entity_poly.entity_id
_entity_poly.type
_entity_poly.pdbx_seq_one_letter_code
_entity_poly.pdbx_strand_id
1 'polypeptide(L)'
;MKKLGLIGGVGPESTVPYYKGIVFGVKDRVGHDFFPRITIESMRCFDVVPMSVAGKKQELVDYFLDGIKSLAAAGCDFAALSCYTGHMVFEELEKVSPIPLVSIVEATLDEAKKRGYKRVL
;
A
#
# COMPACT_ATOMS: atom_id res chain seq x y z
N MET A 1 -3.43 -5.52 18.46
CA MET A 1 -3.69 -4.81 17.19
C MET A 1 -3.01 -5.52 16.03
N LYS A 2 -3.64 -5.56 14.89
CA LYS A 2 -3.07 -6.16 13.67
C LYS A 2 -1.87 -5.36 13.18
N LYS A 3 -0.90 -6.06 12.58
CA LYS A 3 0.31 -5.46 12.02
C LYS A 3 0.12 -5.15 10.55
N LEU A 4 0.39 -3.90 10.17
CA LEU A 4 0.33 -3.43 8.79
C LEU A 4 1.65 -3.68 8.07
N GLY A 5 1.56 -4.21 6.85
CA GLY A 5 2.62 -4.17 5.87
C GLY A 5 2.38 -3.04 4.87
N LEU A 6 3.42 -2.31 4.50
CA LEU A 6 3.33 -1.26 3.50
C LEU A 6 4.30 -1.55 2.35
N ILE A 7 3.77 -1.71 1.14
CA ILE A 7 4.57 -1.71 -0.07
C ILE A 7 4.89 -0.26 -0.42
N GLY A 8 6.15 0.08 -0.35
CA GLY A 8 6.66 1.42 -0.63
C GLY A 8 7.81 1.43 -1.60
N GLY A 9 8.51 2.55 -1.71
CA GLY A 9 9.68 2.70 -2.57
C GLY A 9 9.38 3.06 -4.02
N VAL A 10 8.10 3.16 -4.39
CA VAL A 10 7.66 3.45 -5.75
C VAL A 10 6.77 4.71 -5.74
N GLY A 11 7.29 5.91 -5.66
CA GLY A 11 8.68 6.29 -5.29
C GLY A 11 8.82 6.46 -3.79
N PRO A 12 10.07 6.52 -3.31
CA PRO A 12 10.34 6.61 -1.88
C PRO A 12 9.82 7.89 -1.22
N GLU A 13 9.77 9.00 -1.94
CA GLU A 13 9.27 10.27 -1.42
C GLU A 13 7.80 10.19 -0.99
N SER A 14 6.97 9.42 -1.68
CA SER A 14 5.57 9.24 -1.31
C SER A 14 5.40 8.29 -0.12
N THR A 15 6.32 7.37 0.08
CA THR A 15 6.28 6.42 1.20
C THR A 15 6.42 7.11 2.55
N VAL A 16 7.23 8.16 2.64
CA VAL A 16 7.47 8.89 3.89
C VAL A 16 6.19 9.53 4.44
N PRO A 17 5.40 10.29 3.64
CA PRO A 17 4.10 10.79 4.10
C PRO A 17 3.11 9.70 4.52
N TYR A 18 3.08 8.57 3.80
CA TYR A 18 2.24 7.43 4.20
C TYR A 18 2.64 6.89 5.57
N TYR A 19 3.93 6.67 5.79
CA TYR A 19 4.43 6.22 7.09
C TYR A 19 4.02 7.17 8.21
N LYS A 20 4.32 8.46 8.06
CA LYS A 20 3.96 9.48 9.06
C LYS A 20 2.45 9.55 9.29
N GLY A 21 1.67 9.59 8.21
CA GLY A 21 0.22 9.69 8.29
C GLY A 21 -0.41 8.51 9.01
N ILE A 22 0.07 7.30 8.75
CA ILE A 22 -0.44 6.09 9.39
C ILE A 22 -0.05 6.07 10.87
N VAL A 23 1.22 6.27 11.17
CA VAL A 23 1.73 6.19 12.55
C VAL A 23 1.06 7.21 13.45
N PHE A 24 1.02 8.47 13.05
CA PHE A 24 0.42 9.53 13.86
C PHE A 24 -1.11 9.49 13.83
N GLY A 25 -1.71 9.08 12.72
CA GLY A 25 -3.16 8.90 12.64
C GLY A 25 -3.67 7.80 13.55
N VAL A 26 -2.96 6.69 13.69
CA VAL A 26 -3.29 5.63 14.65
C VAL A 26 -3.08 6.12 16.08
N LYS A 27 -1.96 6.79 16.36
CA LYS A 27 -1.69 7.39 17.67
C LYS A 27 -2.83 8.31 18.12
N ASP A 28 -3.30 9.19 17.23
CA ASP A 28 -4.35 10.16 17.56
C ASP A 28 -5.69 9.48 17.87
N ARG A 29 -5.95 8.30 17.29
CA ARG A 29 -7.19 7.56 17.51
C ARG A 29 -7.14 6.60 18.68
N VAL A 30 -5.96 6.07 19.01
CA VAL A 30 -5.78 5.02 20.05
C VAL A 30 -5.30 5.60 21.36
N GLY A 31 -4.36 6.56 21.34
CA GLY A 31 -3.86 7.21 22.55
C GLY A 31 -2.41 7.64 22.47
N HIS A 32 -2.00 8.44 23.46
CA HIS A 32 -0.72 9.17 23.47
C HIS A 32 0.54 8.31 23.32
N ASP A 33 0.53 7.13 23.93
CA ASP A 33 1.73 6.30 24.06
C ASP A 33 1.71 5.14 23.09
N PHE A 34 0.86 5.19 22.07
CA PHE A 34 0.68 4.10 21.13
C PHE A 34 1.18 4.46 19.73
N PHE A 35 2.19 3.73 19.27
CA PHE A 35 2.56 3.69 17.86
C PHE A 35 2.32 2.28 17.30
N PRO A 36 1.69 2.15 16.12
CA PRO A 36 1.46 0.84 15.53
C PRO A 36 2.77 0.19 15.06
N ARG A 37 2.82 -1.14 15.08
CA ARG A 37 3.90 -1.86 14.42
C ARG A 37 3.63 -1.90 12.91
N ILE A 38 4.62 -1.46 12.13
CA ILE A 38 4.55 -1.44 10.68
C ILE A 38 5.82 -2.06 10.11
N THR A 39 5.69 -2.84 9.06
CA THR A 39 6.81 -3.26 8.23
C THR A 39 6.66 -2.61 6.86
N ILE A 40 7.72 -2.01 6.35
CA ILE A 40 7.76 -1.43 5.01
C ILE A 40 8.66 -2.30 4.14
N GLU A 41 8.12 -2.80 3.06
CA GLU A 41 8.88 -3.42 1.98
C GLU A 41 9.10 -2.35 0.92
N SER A 42 10.31 -1.80 0.87
CA SER A 42 10.66 -0.77 -0.09
C SER A 42 11.09 -1.41 -1.40
N MET A 43 10.21 -1.37 -2.39
CA MET A 43 10.47 -1.90 -3.73
C MET A 43 11.38 -0.95 -4.51
N ARG A 44 11.97 -1.43 -5.59
CA ARG A 44 12.84 -0.62 -6.44
C ARG A 44 12.02 0.04 -7.54
N CYS A 45 11.87 1.36 -7.46
CA CYS A 45 11.10 2.14 -8.43
C CYS A 45 11.58 1.92 -9.88
N PHE A 46 12.88 1.87 -10.06
CA PHE A 46 13.48 1.69 -11.40
C PHE A 46 13.26 0.30 -12.00
N ASP A 47 12.85 -0.68 -11.22
CA ASP A 47 12.41 -1.97 -11.76
C ASP A 47 10.95 -1.90 -12.22
N VAL A 48 10.12 -1.14 -11.49
CA VAL A 48 8.67 -1.04 -11.74
C VAL A 48 8.33 -0.20 -12.97
N VAL A 49 9.00 0.94 -13.14
CA VAL A 49 8.68 1.89 -14.21
C VAL A 49 8.79 1.26 -15.61
N PRO A 50 9.87 0.54 -15.96
CA PRO A 50 9.96 -0.09 -17.28
C PRO A 50 8.86 -1.13 -17.53
N MET A 51 8.50 -1.91 -16.51
CA MET A 51 7.43 -2.91 -16.63
C MET A 51 6.07 -2.23 -16.85
N SER A 52 5.81 -1.14 -16.14
CA SER A 52 4.58 -0.37 -16.27
C SER A 52 4.45 0.26 -17.66
N VAL A 53 5.50 0.92 -18.15
CA VAL A 53 5.52 1.57 -19.47
C VAL A 53 5.38 0.55 -20.59
N ALA A 54 6.01 -0.61 -20.47
CA ALA A 54 5.93 -1.68 -21.46
C ALA A 54 4.62 -2.49 -21.40
N GLY A 55 3.73 -2.21 -20.45
CA GLY A 55 2.47 -2.94 -20.29
C GLY A 55 2.66 -4.39 -19.85
N LYS A 56 3.74 -4.72 -19.18
CA LYS A 56 4.08 -6.07 -18.69
C LYS A 56 3.33 -6.39 -17.41
N LYS A 57 2.04 -6.58 -17.53
CA LYS A 57 1.12 -6.72 -16.40
C LYS A 57 1.47 -7.90 -15.49
N GLN A 58 1.77 -9.06 -16.04
CA GLN A 58 2.11 -10.24 -15.25
C GLN A 58 3.43 -10.07 -14.50
N GLU A 59 4.42 -9.42 -15.10
CA GLU A 59 5.69 -9.12 -14.43
C GLU A 59 5.49 -8.16 -13.27
N LEU A 60 4.59 -7.15 -13.42
CA LEU A 60 4.22 -6.25 -12.32
C LEU A 60 3.55 -7.02 -11.18
N VAL A 61 2.61 -7.90 -11.49
CA VAL A 61 1.94 -8.73 -10.48
C VAL A 61 2.98 -9.55 -9.72
N ASP A 62 3.87 -10.24 -10.42
CA ASP A 62 4.88 -11.09 -9.80
C ASP A 62 5.84 -10.28 -8.91
N TYR A 63 6.23 -9.09 -9.37
CA TYR A 63 7.13 -8.20 -8.64
C TYR A 63 6.48 -7.71 -7.32
N PHE A 64 5.27 -7.19 -7.38
CA PHE A 64 4.56 -6.73 -6.18
C PHE A 64 4.18 -7.89 -5.26
N LEU A 65 3.84 -9.04 -5.82
CA LEU A 65 3.52 -10.24 -5.03
C LEU A 65 4.73 -10.71 -4.22
N ASP A 66 5.93 -10.63 -4.77
CA ASP A 66 7.16 -10.95 -4.04
C ASP A 66 7.31 -10.06 -2.80
N GLY A 67 7.08 -8.75 -2.94
CA GLY A 67 7.07 -7.83 -1.81
C GLY A 67 5.99 -8.15 -0.78
N ILE A 68 4.78 -8.48 -1.23
CA ILE A 68 3.68 -8.87 -0.33
C ILE A 68 4.01 -10.15 0.43
N LYS A 69 4.63 -11.12 -0.21
CA LYS A 69 5.09 -12.35 0.45
C LYS A 69 6.13 -12.06 1.54
N SER A 70 7.03 -11.12 1.29
CA SER A 70 8.00 -10.67 2.30
C SER A 70 7.29 -10.06 3.52
N LEU A 71 6.26 -9.25 3.30
CA LEU A 71 5.46 -8.68 4.37
C LEU A 71 4.70 -9.75 5.16
N ALA A 72 4.13 -10.72 4.48
CA ALA A 72 3.47 -11.86 5.13
C ALA A 72 4.45 -12.66 5.97
N ALA A 73 5.64 -12.95 5.46
CA ALA A 73 6.72 -13.63 6.20
C ALA A 73 7.19 -12.83 7.43
N ALA A 74 7.13 -11.49 7.36
CA ALA A 74 7.43 -10.62 8.50
C ALA A 74 6.29 -10.55 9.54
N GLY A 75 5.22 -11.33 9.37
CA GLY A 75 4.10 -11.38 10.29
C GLY A 75 3.08 -10.28 10.13
N CYS A 76 3.02 -9.62 8.97
CA CYS A 76 1.97 -8.66 8.69
C CYS A 76 0.62 -9.35 8.50
N ASP A 77 -0.42 -8.79 9.08
CA ASP A 77 -1.78 -9.34 9.00
C ASP A 77 -2.53 -8.86 7.75
N PHE A 78 -2.16 -7.71 7.23
CA PHE A 78 -2.69 -7.11 6.01
C PHE A 78 -1.66 -6.16 5.42
N ALA A 79 -1.85 -5.77 4.17
CA ALA A 79 -0.93 -4.85 3.49
C ALA A 79 -1.66 -3.78 2.70
N ALA A 80 -0.97 -2.65 2.52
CA ALA A 80 -1.37 -1.57 1.63
C ALA A 80 -0.25 -1.26 0.66
N LEU A 81 -0.60 -0.77 -0.52
CA LEU A 81 0.35 -0.31 -1.52
C LEU A 81 0.32 1.22 -1.53
N SER A 82 1.45 1.86 -1.22
CA SER A 82 1.57 3.32 -1.21
C SER A 82 1.94 3.90 -2.58
N CYS A 83 1.54 3.23 -3.65
CA CYS A 83 1.80 3.67 -5.01
C CYS A 83 0.62 3.40 -5.93
N TYR A 84 0.39 4.33 -6.85
CA TYR A 84 -0.67 4.17 -7.85
C TYR A 84 -0.38 3.03 -8.83
N THR A 85 0.88 2.83 -9.21
CA THR A 85 1.28 1.79 -10.16
C THR A 85 0.86 0.39 -9.70
N GLY A 86 0.98 0.11 -8.40
CA GLY A 86 0.50 -1.15 -7.82
C GLY A 86 -1.01 -1.33 -7.97
N HIS A 87 -1.77 -0.23 -8.01
CA HIS A 87 -3.22 -0.28 -8.18
C HIS A 87 -3.65 -0.59 -9.61
N MET A 88 -2.77 -0.47 -10.59
CA MET A 88 -3.04 -0.92 -11.97
C MET A 88 -3.24 -2.43 -12.04
N VAL A 89 -2.67 -3.17 -11.11
CA VAL A 89 -2.76 -4.64 -11.02
C VAL A 89 -3.37 -5.10 -9.68
N PHE A 90 -4.08 -4.22 -9.00
CA PHE A 90 -4.60 -4.49 -7.65
C PHE A 90 -5.53 -5.70 -7.60
N GLU A 91 -6.45 -5.83 -8.56
CA GLU A 91 -7.41 -6.94 -8.60
C GLU A 91 -6.68 -8.28 -8.74
N GLU A 92 -5.67 -8.34 -9.59
CA GLU A 92 -4.86 -9.53 -9.79
C GLU A 92 -4.06 -9.87 -8.55
N LEU A 93 -3.47 -8.85 -7.89
CA LEU A 93 -2.73 -9.03 -6.64
C LEU A 93 -3.64 -9.52 -5.52
N GLU A 94 -4.83 -8.97 -5.40
CA GLU A 94 -5.80 -9.35 -4.37
C GLU A 94 -6.16 -10.83 -4.45
N LYS A 95 -6.29 -11.37 -5.66
CA LYS A 95 -6.62 -12.78 -5.89
C LYS A 95 -5.52 -13.76 -5.47
N VAL A 96 -4.26 -13.34 -5.52
CA VAL A 96 -3.10 -14.22 -5.27
C VAL A 96 -2.36 -13.87 -3.97
N SER A 97 -2.72 -12.78 -3.33
CA SER A 97 -2.06 -12.32 -2.10
C SER A 97 -2.34 -13.28 -0.93
N PRO A 98 -1.29 -13.64 -0.15
CA PRO A 98 -1.46 -14.46 1.05
C PRO A 98 -2.11 -13.71 2.22
N ILE A 99 -2.19 -12.39 2.16
CA ILE A 99 -2.81 -11.54 3.19
C ILE A 99 -3.75 -10.52 2.54
N PRO A 100 -4.77 -10.03 3.26
CA PRO A 100 -5.68 -9.01 2.73
C PRO A 100 -4.95 -7.74 2.29
N LEU A 101 -5.42 -7.13 1.21
CA LEU A 101 -4.88 -5.87 0.68
C LEU A 101 -5.88 -4.74 0.86
N VAL A 102 -5.37 -3.55 1.19
CA VAL A 102 -6.15 -2.32 1.30
C VAL A 102 -5.91 -1.46 0.06
N SER A 103 -7.00 -1.11 -0.64
CA SER A 103 -6.95 -0.21 -1.78
C SER A 103 -6.96 1.25 -1.33
N ILE A 104 -5.93 2.01 -1.69
CA ILE A 104 -5.91 3.46 -1.45
C ILE A 104 -6.94 4.19 -2.32
N VAL A 105 -7.30 3.62 -3.46
CA VAL A 105 -8.34 4.18 -4.36
C VAL A 105 -9.70 4.10 -3.67
N GLU A 106 -10.07 2.93 -3.17
CA GLU A 106 -11.33 2.76 -2.42
C GLU A 106 -11.37 3.63 -1.17
N ALA A 107 -10.29 3.64 -0.38
CA ALA A 107 -10.19 4.46 0.82
C ALA A 107 -10.35 5.96 0.51
N THR A 108 -9.76 6.42 -0.58
CA THR A 108 -9.87 7.81 -1.03
C THR A 108 -11.30 8.14 -1.47
N LEU A 109 -11.94 7.24 -2.22
CA LEU A 109 -13.34 7.41 -2.63
C LEU A 109 -14.29 7.45 -1.42
N ASP A 110 -14.10 6.58 -0.46
CA ASP A 110 -14.89 6.55 0.77
C ASP A 110 -14.76 7.85 1.55
N GLU A 111 -13.54 8.36 1.70
CA GLU A 111 -13.30 9.63 2.39
C GLU A 111 -13.91 10.82 1.63
N ALA A 112 -13.79 10.84 0.31
CA ALA A 112 -14.40 11.87 -0.53
C ALA A 112 -15.93 11.89 -0.39
N LYS A 113 -16.56 10.71 -0.35
CA LYS A 113 -18.01 10.58 -0.11
C LYS A 113 -18.42 11.10 1.27
N LYS A 114 -17.65 10.76 2.31
CA LYS A 114 -17.90 11.26 3.68
C LYS A 114 -17.88 12.78 3.75
N ARG A 115 -16.97 13.41 2.99
CA ARG A 115 -16.84 14.87 2.92
C ARG A 115 -17.83 15.53 1.96
N GLY A 116 -18.65 14.76 1.26
CA GLY A 116 -19.63 15.28 0.32
C GLY A 116 -19.06 15.78 -1.00
N TYR A 117 -17.85 15.38 -1.35
CA TYR A 117 -17.24 15.76 -2.63
C TYR A 117 -17.91 15.00 -3.78
N LYS A 118 -18.41 15.72 -4.77
CA LYS A 118 -19.09 15.14 -5.96
C LYS A 118 -18.17 15.00 -7.16
N ARG A 119 -17.05 15.73 -7.17
CA ARG A 119 -16.07 15.73 -8.25
C ARG A 119 -14.68 15.73 -7.65
N VAL A 120 -13.87 14.76 -8.08
CA VAL A 120 -12.47 14.63 -7.68
C VAL A 120 -11.63 14.61 -8.95
N LEU A 121 -10.60 15.44 -8.99
CA LEU A 121 -9.65 15.49 -10.11
C LEU A 121 -8.47 14.59 -9.86
#